data_37c4964def154e8922c699f1ebfcb7d6
#
_entry.id   37c4964def154e8922c699f1ebfcb7d6
#
_cell.length_a   1.000
_cell.length_b   1.000
_cell.length_c   1.000
_cell.angle_alpha   90.00
_cell.angle_beta   90.00
_cell.angle_gamma   90.00
#
_symmetry.space_group_name_H-M   'P 1'
#
loop_
_entity.id
_entity.type
_entity.pdbx_description
1 polymer ?
#
loop_
_entity_poly.entity_id
_entity_poly.type
_entity_poly.pdbx_seq_one_letter_code
_entity_poly.pdbx_strand_id
1 'polypeptide(L)'
;MSERGRVKRADYTPAELEYVKFMGKKFKKRRNQLRLTQTKVGKMINTSFQQVQKYEGGRNVPSTVKIERLRQALNIPTNKVGFLFNKYNKREH
;
A
#
# COMPACT_ATOMS: atom_id res chain seq x y z
N MET A 1 9.19 14.94 17.33
CA MET A 1 8.16 13.96 17.66
C MET A 1 8.02 12.94 16.57
N SER A 2 8.43 11.79 16.88
CA SER A 2 8.39 10.73 15.88
C SER A 2 6.97 10.35 15.50
N GLU A 3 6.02 10.64 16.38
CA GLU A 3 4.62 10.30 16.13
C GLU A 3 3.93 11.28 15.19
N ARG A 4 4.52 12.44 15.03
CA ARG A 4 3.91 13.46 14.21
C ARG A 4 3.89 13.00 12.75
N GLY A 5 2.76 13.12 12.10
CA GLY A 5 2.61 12.67 10.75
C GLY A 5 2.29 11.20 10.62
N ARG A 6 2.29 10.49 11.72
CA ARG A 6 1.89 9.11 11.73
C ARG A 6 0.45 9.01 12.18
N VAL A 7 -0.36 8.37 11.37
CA VAL A 7 -1.76 8.14 11.71
C VAL A 7 -1.90 6.68 12.10
N LYS A 8 -2.31 6.45 13.33
CA LYS A 8 -2.53 5.08 13.80
C LYS A 8 -3.75 4.51 13.12
N ARG A 9 -3.73 3.19 12.91
CA ARG A 9 -4.84 2.54 12.25
C ARG A 9 -6.15 2.78 12.99
N ALA A 10 -6.10 2.88 14.30
CA ALA A 10 -7.29 3.12 15.11
C ALA A 10 -7.91 4.49 14.85
N ASP A 11 -7.15 5.42 14.28
CA ASP A 11 -7.64 6.76 13.99
C ASP A 11 -8.30 6.88 12.63
N TYR A 12 -8.30 5.81 11.86
CA TYR A 12 -8.86 5.83 10.51
C TYR A 12 -10.36 5.61 10.56
N THR A 13 -11.06 6.30 9.67
CA THR A 13 -12.48 6.05 9.48
C THR A 13 -12.67 4.69 8.81
N PRO A 14 -13.89 4.12 8.90
CA PRO A 14 -14.16 2.87 8.17
C PRO A 14 -13.89 2.98 6.68
N ALA A 15 -14.20 4.11 6.06
CA ALA A 15 -13.94 4.30 4.63
C ALA A 15 -12.45 4.28 4.34
N GLU A 16 -11.66 4.91 5.22
CA GLU A 16 -10.22 4.93 5.05
C GLU A 16 -9.62 3.54 5.23
N LEU A 17 -10.14 2.77 6.17
CA LEU A 17 -9.68 1.40 6.37
C LEU A 17 -10.01 0.53 5.15
N GLU A 18 -11.16 0.75 4.54
CA GLU A 18 -11.49 0.05 3.32
C GLU A 18 -10.55 0.38 2.18
N TYR A 19 -10.18 1.65 2.08
CA TYR A 19 -9.21 2.06 1.07
C TYR A 19 -7.86 1.39 1.29
N VAL A 20 -7.41 1.32 2.55
CA VAL A 20 -6.14 0.68 2.87
C VAL A 20 -6.18 -0.79 2.46
N LYS A 21 -7.27 -1.48 2.75
CA LYS A 21 -7.41 -2.88 2.36
C LYS A 21 -7.44 -3.04 0.84
N PHE A 22 -8.15 -2.16 0.17
CA PHE A 22 -8.24 -2.18 -1.29
C PHE A 22 -6.85 -2.01 -1.91
N MET A 23 -6.09 -1.05 -1.40
CA MET A 23 -4.75 -0.79 -1.89
C MET A 23 -3.85 -2.00 -1.66
N GLY A 24 -3.93 -2.58 -0.47
CA GLY A 24 -3.13 -3.76 -0.15
C GLY A 24 -3.41 -4.92 -1.08
N LYS A 25 -4.68 -5.15 -1.39
CA LYS A 25 -5.05 -6.22 -2.31
C LYS A 25 -4.49 -5.97 -3.71
N LYS A 26 -4.47 -4.73 -4.15
CA LYS A 26 -3.92 -4.40 -5.46
C LYS A 26 -2.42 -4.65 -5.52
N PHE A 27 -1.70 -4.30 -4.45
CA PHE A 27 -0.28 -4.58 -4.39
C PHE A 27 -0.03 -6.09 -4.41
N LYS A 28 -0.80 -6.84 -3.64
CA LYS A 28 -0.64 -8.30 -3.60
C LYS A 28 -0.90 -8.91 -4.96
N LYS A 29 -1.98 -8.48 -5.62
CA LYS A 29 -2.32 -9.00 -6.94
C LYS A 29 -1.20 -8.75 -7.94
N ARG A 30 -0.66 -7.52 -7.93
CA ARG A 30 0.41 -7.19 -8.86
C ARG A 30 1.67 -7.97 -8.56
N ARG A 31 1.99 -8.12 -7.28
CA ARG A 31 3.15 -8.92 -6.88
C ARG A 31 3.04 -10.34 -7.42
N ASN A 32 1.86 -10.93 -7.28
CA ASN A 32 1.62 -12.30 -7.75
C ASN A 32 1.71 -12.39 -9.27
N GLN A 33 1.21 -11.38 -9.98
CA GLN A 33 1.32 -11.34 -11.43
C GLN A 33 2.77 -11.34 -11.87
N LEU A 34 3.63 -10.68 -11.12
CA LEU A 34 5.05 -10.61 -11.42
C LEU A 34 5.83 -11.80 -10.85
N ARG A 35 5.14 -12.70 -10.15
CA ARG A 35 5.74 -13.89 -9.56
C ARG A 35 6.84 -13.55 -8.56
N LEU A 36 6.62 -12.48 -7.80
CA LEU A 36 7.55 -12.05 -6.78
C LEU A 36 7.07 -12.55 -5.42
N THR A 37 8.03 -12.94 -4.58
CA THR A 37 7.71 -13.28 -3.19
C THR A 37 7.63 -12.02 -2.35
N GLN A 38 6.98 -12.12 -1.19
CA GLN A 38 6.95 -11.01 -0.24
C GLN A 38 8.35 -10.67 0.22
N THR A 39 9.21 -11.67 0.39
CA THR A 39 10.60 -11.44 0.77
C THR A 39 11.32 -10.62 -0.28
N LYS A 40 11.13 -10.97 -1.55
CA LYS A 40 11.79 -10.25 -2.64
C LYS A 40 11.33 -8.80 -2.69
N VAL A 41 10.01 -8.59 -2.61
CA VAL A 41 9.48 -7.23 -2.61
C VAL A 41 10.00 -6.45 -1.40
N GLY A 42 10.06 -7.10 -0.24
CA GLY A 42 10.60 -6.46 0.95
C GLY A 42 12.02 -5.94 0.72
N LYS A 43 12.86 -6.75 0.10
CA LYS A 43 14.22 -6.31 -0.20
C LYS A 43 14.23 -5.14 -1.18
N MET A 44 13.33 -5.17 -2.15
CA MET A 44 13.28 -4.12 -3.17
C MET A 44 12.86 -2.77 -2.59
N ILE A 45 12.02 -2.78 -1.55
CA ILE A 45 11.54 -1.55 -0.95
C ILE A 45 12.17 -1.30 0.43
N ASN A 46 13.20 -2.07 0.76
CA ASN A 46 13.97 -1.92 1.98
C ASN A 46 13.13 -2.10 3.23
N THR A 47 12.44 -3.24 3.30
CA THR A 47 11.67 -3.59 4.48
C THR A 47 11.60 -5.11 4.61
N SER A 48 11.01 -5.60 5.70
CA SER A 48 10.89 -7.03 5.94
C SER A 48 9.69 -7.61 5.19
N PHE A 49 9.69 -8.94 5.02
CA PHE A 49 8.54 -9.58 4.40
C PHE A 49 7.31 -9.51 5.31
N GLN A 50 7.52 -9.49 6.62
CA GLN A 50 6.40 -9.30 7.54
C GLN A 50 5.70 -7.96 7.30
N GLN A 51 6.48 -6.92 7.03
CA GLN A 51 5.92 -5.62 6.77
C GLN A 51 5.16 -5.62 5.45
N VAL A 52 5.68 -6.30 4.43
CA VAL A 52 4.96 -6.45 3.16
C VAL A 52 3.63 -7.15 3.40
N GLN A 53 3.65 -8.21 4.21
CA GLN A 53 2.42 -8.91 4.57
C GLN A 53 1.39 -7.98 5.19
N LYS A 54 1.84 -7.12 6.09
CA LYS A 54 0.94 -6.18 6.76
C LYS A 54 0.38 -5.16 5.79
N TYR A 55 1.19 -4.70 4.85
CA TYR A 55 0.70 -3.79 3.81
C TYR A 55 -0.37 -4.46 2.97
N GLU A 56 -0.10 -5.69 2.52
CA GLU A 56 -1.02 -6.41 1.66
C GLU A 56 -2.32 -6.76 2.37
N GLY A 57 -2.24 -6.99 3.67
CA GLY A 57 -3.41 -7.31 4.48
C GLY A 57 -4.18 -6.11 4.99
N GLY A 58 -3.71 -4.91 4.68
CA GLY A 58 -4.39 -3.70 5.14
C GLY A 58 -4.22 -3.43 6.62
N ARG A 59 -3.23 -4.05 7.25
CA ARG A 59 -3.00 -3.85 8.67
C ARG A 59 -2.12 -2.66 8.97
N ASN A 60 -1.28 -2.29 8.02
CA ASN A 60 -0.43 -1.11 8.13
C ASN A 60 -0.57 -0.29 6.87
N VAL A 61 -0.42 1.02 7.02
CA VAL A 61 -0.48 1.95 5.90
C VAL A 61 0.95 2.31 5.52
N PRO A 62 1.35 2.05 4.27
CA PRO A 62 2.69 2.44 3.87
C PRO A 62 2.81 3.97 3.83
N SER A 63 3.98 4.46 4.17
CA SER A 63 4.26 5.89 4.00
C SER A 63 4.24 6.23 2.51
N THR A 64 4.17 7.53 2.21
CA THR A 64 4.20 7.98 0.83
C THR A 64 5.45 7.46 0.11
N VAL A 65 6.59 7.48 0.81
CA VAL A 65 7.84 6.99 0.23
C VAL A 65 7.75 5.50 -0.06
N LYS A 66 7.18 4.73 0.87
CA LYS A 66 7.05 3.29 0.66
C LYS A 66 6.08 2.99 -0.48
N ILE A 67 5.01 3.77 -0.59
CA ILE A 67 4.06 3.59 -1.69
C ILE A 67 4.77 3.80 -3.02
N GLU A 68 5.60 4.83 -3.11
CA GLU A 68 6.33 5.11 -4.34
C GLU A 68 7.31 3.98 -4.65
N ARG A 69 7.99 3.47 -3.63
CA ARG A 69 8.90 2.34 -3.82
C ARG A 69 8.16 1.09 -4.27
N LEU A 70 6.98 0.85 -3.67
CA LEU A 70 6.14 -0.27 -4.09
C LEU A 70 5.72 -0.13 -5.54
N ARG A 71 5.30 1.07 -5.93
CA ARG A 71 4.90 1.33 -7.31
C ARG A 71 6.04 0.98 -8.26
N GLN A 72 7.24 1.42 -7.96
CA GLN A 72 8.40 1.16 -8.80
C GLN A 72 8.78 -0.32 -8.81
N ALA A 73 8.80 -0.93 -7.63
CA ALA A 73 9.18 -2.34 -7.51
C ALA A 73 8.21 -3.24 -8.25
N LEU A 74 6.93 -2.91 -8.19
CA LEU A 74 5.88 -3.70 -8.83
C LEU A 74 5.57 -3.24 -10.25
N ASN A 75 6.33 -2.28 -10.73
CA ASN A 75 6.18 -1.78 -12.10
C ASN A 75 4.75 -1.33 -12.38
N ILE A 76 4.22 -0.52 -11.45
CA ILE A 76 2.87 0.03 -11.59
C ILE A 76 3.00 1.45 -12.14
N PRO A 77 2.40 1.74 -13.29
CA PRO A 77 2.46 3.09 -13.84
C PRO A 77 1.82 4.11 -12.90
N THR A 78 2.32 5.33 -12.94
CA THR A 78 1.82 6.40 -12.08
C THR A 78 0.32 6.60 -12.24
N ASN A 79 -0.18 6.50 -13.46
CA ASN A 79 -1.60 6.69 -13.70
C ASN A 79 -2.45 5.59 -13.04
N LYS A 80 -1.88 4.40 -12.87
CA LYS A 80 -2.60 3.33 -12.18
C LYS A 80 -2.75 3.63 -10.69
N VAL A 81 -1.70 4.19 -10.09
CA VAL A 81 -1.79 4.59 -8.69
C VAL A 81 -2.81 5.71 -8.55
N GLY A 82 -2.77 6.66 -9.47
CA GLY A 82 -3.76 7.74 -9.48
C GLY A 82 -5.17 7.22 -9.65
N PHE A 83 -5.33 6.20 -10.48
CA PHE A 83 -6.64 5.59 -10.69
C PHE A 83 -7.18 4.98 -9.40
N LEU A 84 -6.33 4.30 -8.65
CA LEU A 84 -6.75 3.71 -7.39
C LEU A 84 -7.20 4.80 -6.42
N PHE A 85 -6.46 5.88 -6.36
CA PHE A 85 -6.78 7.00 -5.50
C PHE A 85 -8.07 7.66 -5.94
N ASN A 86 -8.23 7.86 -7.23
CA ASN A 86 -9.42 8.49 -7.77
C ASN A 86 -10.67 7.65 -7.52
N LYS A 87 -10.53 6.33 -7.63
CA LYS A 87 -11.65 5.45 -7.37
C LYS A 87 -12.12 5.57 -5.93
N TYR A 88 -11.16 5.65 -5.01
CA TYR A 88 -11.49 5.83 -3.60
C TYR A 88 -12.16 7.18 -3.39
N ASN A 89 -11.59 8.23 -3.98
CA ASN A 89 -12.12 9.59 -3.80
C ASN A 89 -13.50 9.76 -4.38
N LYS A 90 -13.80 9.07 -5.47
CA LYS A 90 -15.14 9.15 -6.06
C LYS A 90 -16.22 8.68 -5.10
N ARG A 91 -15.85 7.75 -4.23
CA ARG A 91 -16.82 7.26 -3.24
C ARG A 91 -17.13 8.31 -2.18
N GLU A 92 -16.24 9.27 -2.04
CA GLU A 92 -16.43 10.34 -1.07
C GLU A 92 -17.36 11.42 -1.58
N HIS A 93 -17.58 11.48 -2.87
CA HIS A 93 -18.41 12.48 -3.49
C HIS A 93 -19.76 11.89 -3.80
#